data_35ee8b33362fa261a65cfb5c25a50bc4
#
_entry.id   35ee8b33362fa261a65cfb5c25a50bc4
#
_cell.length_a   1.000
_cell.length_b   1.000
_cell.length_c   1.000
_cell.angle_alpha   90.00
_cell.angle_beta   90.00
_cell.angle_gamma   90.00
#
_symmetry.space_group_name_H-M   'P 1'
#
loop_
_entity.id
_entity.type
_entity.pdbx_description
1 polymer ?
#
loop_
_entity_poly.entity_id
_entity_poly.type
_entity_poly.pdbx_seq_one_letter_code
_entity_poly.pdbx_strand_id
1 'polypeptide(L)'
;MAVTIELLADHPEHVKTLARWHCQEDGRLDDREWLDFWRRQLRRECGREQVPIAFIALDGDSPVGHIALVEHNMDSHRELSPWLAGTLVHPSHRGKGVGTELVRHAVERAAELCVDRLYLYTERARPFYEGLGWSHLWDEDHEAERVAVMTLAPSRAGFSSG
;
A
#
# COMPACT_ATOMS: atom_id res chain seq x y z
N MET A 1 -14.48 16.48 4.43
CA MET A 1 -14.13 15.08 4.74
C MET A 1 -12.88 15.08 5.59
N ALA A 2 -12.99 14.56 6.80
CA ALA A 2 -11.86 14.49 7.73
C ALA A 2 -11.28 13.08 7.72
N VAL A 3 -10.37 12.82 6.81
CA VAL A 3 -9.71 11.52 6.72
C VAL A 3 -8.38 11.57 7.48
N THR A 4 -8.17 10.60 8.36
CA THR A 4 -6.92 10.41 9.07
C THR A 4 -6.24 9.13 8.61
N ILE A 5 -4.90 9.11 8.65
CA ILE A 5 -4.10 7.93 8.35
C ILE A 5 -3.48 7.45 9.66
N GLU A 6 -3.74 6.19 10.00
CA GLU A 6 -3.31 5.60 11.26
C GLU A 6 -2.72 4.22 11.06
N LEU A 7 -2.02 3.71 12.06
CA LEU A 7 -1.49 2.34 12.01
C LEU A 7 -2.62 1.32 12.03
N LEU A 8 -2.59 0.34 11.16
CA LEU A 8 -3.56 -0.75 11.19
C LEU A 8 -3.49 -1.51 12.52
N ALA A 9 -2.30 -1.59 13.12
CA ALA A 9 -2.11 -2.22 14.43
C ALA A 9 -3.01 -1.64 15.53
N ASP A 10 -3.42 -0.36 15.40
CA ASP A 10 -4.31 0.29 16.36
C ASP A 10 -5.79 0.05 16.04
N HIS A 11 -6.10 -0.58 14.91
CA HIS A 11 -7.45 -0.78 14.41
C HIS A 11 -7.68 -2.21 13.91
N PRO A 12 -7.34 -3.25 14.73
CA PRO A 12 -7.44 -4.63 14.28
C PRO A 12 -8.87 -5.06 13.95
N GLU A 13 -9.87 -4.35 14.46
CA GLU A 13 -11.29 -4.57 14.18
C GLU A 13 -11.62 -4.39 12.69
N HIS A 14 -10.81 -3.66 11.93
CA HIS A 14 -11.04 -3.41 10.50
C HIS A 14 -10.34 -4.40 9.57
N VAL A 15 -9.53 -5.32 10.09
CA VAL A 15 -8.80 -6.29 9.27
C VAL A 15 -9.75 -7.11 8.39
N LYS A 16 -10.86 -7.58 8.94
CA LYS A 16 -11.84 -8.38 8.19
C LYS A 16 -12.45 -7.58 7.03
N THR A 17 -12.81 -6.34 7.27
CA THR A 17 -13.38 -5.44 6.25
C THR A 17 -12.38 -5.20 5.12
N LEU A 18 -11.13 -4.87 5.46
CA LEU A 18 -10.07 -4.67 4.47
C LEU A 18 -9.80 -5.94 3.67
N ALA A 19 -9.78 -7.10 4.30
CA ALA A 19 -9.59 -8.38 3.62
C ALA A 19 -10.67 -8.60 2.56
N ARG A 20 -11.93 -8.30 2.89
CA ARG A 20 -13.05 -8.42 1.95
C ARG A 20 -12.88 -7.46 0.76
N TRP A 21 -12.43 -6.24 1.02
CA TRP A 21 -12.21 -5.27 -0.06
C TRP A 21 -11.10 -5.73 -1.02
N HIS A 22 -10.03 -6.30 -0.51
CA HIS A 22 -8.97 -6.85 -1.35
C HIS A 22 -9.48 -8.03 -2.19
N CYS A 23 -10.26 -8.92 -1.59
CA CYS A 23 -10.90 -10.01 -2.33
C CYS A 23 -11.81 -9.49 -3.44
N GLN A 24 -12.57 -8.44 -3.16
CA GLN A 24 -13.46 -7.82 -4.15
C GLN A 24 -12.68 -7.20 -5.30
N GLU A 25 -11.59 -6.48 -5.02
CA GLU A 25 -10.71 -5.93 -6.05
C GLU A 25 -10.07 -7.02 -6.91
N ASP A 26 -9.77 -8.17 -6.31
CA ASP A 26 -9.19 -9.32 -7.01
C ASP A 26 -10.25 -10.14 -7.77
N GLY A 27 -11.53 -9.77 -7.69
CA GLY A 27 -12.64 -10.52 -8.29
C GLY A 27 -12.87 -11.88 -7.65
N ARG A 28 -12.50 -12.07 -6.38
CA ARG A 28 -12.53 -13.34 -5.65
C ARG A 28 -13.29 -13.24 -4.33
N LEU A 29 -14.37 -12.47 -4.31
CA LEU A 29 -15.12 -12.22 -3.07
C LEU A 29 -15.70 -13.50 -2.43
N ASP A 30 -16.06 -14.48 -3.26
CA ASP A 30 -16.63 -15.76 -2.79
C ASP A 30 -15.57 -16.83 -2.48
N ASP A 31 -14.29 -16.50 -2.64
CA ASP A 31 -13.19 -17.42 -2.40
C ASP A 31 -12.76 -17.35 -0.93
N ARG A 32 -13.20 -18.33 -0.14
CA ARG A 32 -12.92 -18.36 1.30
C ARG A 32 -11.43 -18.48 1.61
N GLU A 33 -10.68 -19.26 0.83
CA GLU A 33 -9.23 -19.41 1.01
C GLU A 33 -8.50 -18.09 0.74
N TRP A 34 -8.95 -17.34 -0.27
CA TRP A 34 -8.38 -16.04 -0.60
C TRP A 34 -8.67 -15.01 0.48
N LEU A 35 -9.88 -15.05 1.04
CA LEU A 35 -10.24 -14.19 2.17
C LEU A 35 -9.36 -14.49 3.40
N ASP A 36 -9.12 -15.76 3.69
CA ASP A 36 -8.25 -16.16 4.80
C ASP A 36 -6.80 -15.75 4.54
N PHE A 37 -6.33 -15.86 3.30
CA PHE A 37 -5.00 -15.36 2.91
C PHE A 37 -4.87 -13.87 3.23
N TRP A 38 -5.84 -13.04 2.80
CA TRP A 38 -5.80 -11.60 3.04
C TRP A 38 -5.88 -11.26 4.52
N ARG A 39 -6.70 -11.97 5.29
CA ARG A 39 -6.78 -11.76 6.73
C ARG A 39 -5.44 -12.04 7.41
N ARG A 40 -4.77 -13.12 7.05
CA ARG A 40 -3.45 -13.45 7.58
C ARG A 40 -2.41 -12.41 7.15
N GLN A 41 -2.45 -12.02 5.90
CA GLN A 41 -1.52 -11.02 5.36
C GLN A 41 -1.65 -9.68 6.10
N LEU A 42 -2.87 -9.20 6.26
CA LEU A 42 -3.11 -7.94 6.97
C LEU A 42 -2.68 -8.01 8.43
N ARG A 43 -2.88 -9.14 9.10
CA ARG A 43 -2.39 -9.32 10.46
C ARG A 43 -0.88 -9.30 10.56
N ARG A 44 -0.18 -9.85 9.58
CA ARG A 44 1.29 -9.76 9.51
C ARG A 44 1.78 -8.34 9.34
N GLU A 45 0.97 -7.49 8.73
CA GLU A 45 1.27 -6.08 8.49
C GLU A 45 0.98 -5.17 9.69
N CYS A 46 0.55 -5.72 10.80
CA CYS A 46 0.25 -4.97 12.02
C CYS A 46 1.50 -4.68 12.85
N GLY A 47 2.63 -4.41 12.20
CA GLY A 47 3.83 -3.91 12.86
C GLY A 47 3.70 -2.44 13.23
N ARG A 48 4.54 -1.99 14.16
CA ARG A 48 4.54 -0.59 14.62
C ARG A 48 5.85 0.13 14.31
N GLU A 49 6.97 -0.55 14.46
CA GLU A 49 8.29 0.06 14.38
C GLU A 49 9.14 -0.47 13.24
N GLN A 50 8.79 -1.62 12.69
CA GLN A 50 9.55 -2.27 11.62
C GLN A 50 8.60 -2.82 10.56
N VAL A 51 9.10 -2.87 9.32
CA VAL A 51 8.41 -3.52 8.20
C VAL A 51 8.21 -5.01 8.55
N PRO A 52 7.02 -5.60 8.34
CA PRO A 52 5.87 -5.03 7.63
C PRO A 52 4.98 -4.13 8.51
N ILE A 53 4.56 -3.02 7.94
CA ILE A 53 3.71 -2.02 8.61
C ILE A 53 2.58 -1.66 7.65
N ALA A 54 1.34 -1.68 8.14
CA ALA A 54 0.20 -1.22 7.36
C ALA A 54 -0.42 0.04 7.97
N PHE A 55 -0.99 0.85 7.08
CA PHE A 55 -1.72 2.05 7.44
C PHE A 55 -3.16 1.92 6.95
N ILE A 56 -4.07 2.48 7.73
CA ILE A 56 -5.49 2.54 7.40
C ILE A 56 -5.91 4.00 7.30
N ALA A 57 -6.69 4.30 6.28
CA ALA A 57 -7.35 5.60 6.17
C ALA A 57 -8.73 5.49 6.78
N LEU A 58 -9.05 6.41 7.67
CA LEU A 58 -10.33 6.46 8.38
C LEU A 58 -11.04 7.78 8.09
N ASP A 59 -12.32 7.70 7.78
CA ASP A 59 -13.22 8.84 7.75
C ASP A 59 -14.07 8.74 9.03
N GLY A 60 -13.68 9.49 10.07
CA GLY A 60 -14.19 9.23 11.40
C GLY A 60 -13.76 7.84 11.86
N ASP A 61 -14.71 6.97 12.18
CA ASP A 61 -14.45 5.59 12.58
C ASP A 61 -14.57 4.60 11.40
N SER A 62 -14.87 5.08 10.21
CA SER A 62 -15.12 4.24 9.04
C SER A 62 -13.86 4.03 8.22
N PRO A 63 -13.45 2.78 7.96
CA PRO A 63 -12.29 2.53 7.11
C PRO A 63 -12.61 2.93 5.67
N VAL A 64 -11.66 3.58 5.01
CA VAL A 64 -11.82 4.02 3.61
C VAL A 64 -10.63 3.69 2.72
N GLY A 65 -9.54 3.19 3.28
CA GLY A 65 -8.38 2.81 2.50
C GLY A 65 -7.31 2.10 3.30
N HIS A 66 -6.33 1.54 2.58
CA HIS A 66 -5.24 0.74 3.14
C HIS A 66 -3.99 0.89 2.28
N ILE A 67 -2.84 0.80 2.91
CA ILE A 67 -1.53 0.70 2.25
C ILE A 67 -0.56 0.00 3.20
N ALA A 68 0.45 -0.66 2.65
CA ALA A 68 1.45 -1.33 3.47
C ALA A 68 2.87 -1.14 2.96
N LEU A 69 3.81 -1.20 3.89
CA LEU A 69 5.23 -1.41 3.62
C LEU A 69 5.54 -2.87 3.95
N VAL A 70 6.02 -3.62 2.98
CA VAL A 70 6.33 -5.05 3.13
C VAL A 70 7.75 -5.34 2.67
N GLU A 71 8.35 -6.42 3.15
CA GLU A 71 9.72 -6.77 2.81
C GLU A 71 9.84 -7.25 1.36
N HIS A 72 8.90 -8.09 0.93
CA HIS A 72 8.90 -8.68 -0.41
C HIS A 72 7.51 -8.67 -1.01
N ASN A 73 7.40 -8.39 -2.29
CA ASN A 73 6.12 -8.34 -3.00
C ASN A 73 6.15 -8.99 -4.38
N MET A 74 7.33 -9.33 -4.89
CA MET A 74 7.51 -10.05 -6.15
C MET A 74 8.56 -11.14 -5.96
N ASP A 75 8.18 -12.40 -6.17
CA ASP A 75 9.11 -13.53 -6.05
C ASP A 75 10.23 -13.48 -7.07
N SER A 76 10.00 -12.86 -8.22
CA SER A 76 11.02 -12.66 -9.25
C SER A 76 12.12 -11.66 -8.85
N HIS A 77 11.89 -10.87 -7.80
CA HIS A 77 12.80 -9.81 -7.36
C HIS A 77 12.94 -9.76 -5.85
N ARG A 78 13.32 -10.89 -5.25
CA ARG A 78 13.47 -10.98 -3.79
C ARG A 78 14.66 -10.16 -3.27
N GLU A 79 15.58 -9.78 -4.13
CA GLU A 79 16.70 -8.90 -3.81
C GLU A 79 16.26 -7.45 -3.59
N LEU A 80 15.09 -7.07 -4.08
CA LEU A 80 14.53 -5.73 -3.89
C LEU A 80 13.66 -5.68 -2.63
N SER A 81 13.88 -4.69 -1.79
CA SER A 81 13.17 -4.54 -0.52
C SER A 81 13.41 -3.14 0.05
N PRO A 82 12.49 -2.53 0.79
CA PRO A 82 11.09 -2.95 0.96
C PRO A 82 10.18 -2.45 -0.16
N TRP A 83 8.93 -2.89 -0.14
CA TRP A 83 7.92 -2.57 -1.15
C TRP A 83 6.74 -1.81 -0.55
N LEU A 84 6.20 -0.90 -1.34
CA LEU A 84 4.87 -0.32 -1.10
C LEU A 84 3.86 -1.25 -1.75
N ALA A 85 2.87 -1.71 -1.01
CA ALA A 85 1.94 -2.73 -1.47
C ALA A 85 0.53 -2.51 -0.95
N GLY A 86 -0.44 -3.16 -1.58
CA GLY A 86 -1.81 -3.23 -1.10
C GLY A 86 -2.55 -1.90 -1.08
N THR A 87 -2.15 -0.94 -1.91
CA THR A 87 -2.84 0.35 -1.98
C THR A 87 -4.27 0.16 -2.43
N LEU A 88 -5.21 0.56 -1.58
CA LEU A 88 -6.64 0.41 -1.85
C LEU A 88 -7.39 1.60 -1.26
N VAL A 89 -8.29 2.17 -2.06
CA VAL A 89 -9.23 3.21 -1.61
C VAL A 89 -10.64 2.72 -1.93
N HIS A 90 -11.51 2.75 -0.94
CA HIS A 90 -12.92 2.35 -1.13
C HIS A 90 -13.54 3.23 -2.22
N PRO A 91 -14.38 2.66 -3.10
CA PRO A 91 -15.00 3.42 -4.21
C PRO A 91 -15.69 4.71 -3.79
N SER A 92 -16.31 4.74 -2.60
CA SER A 92 -17.00 5.92 -2.07
C SER A 92 -16.06 7.12 -1.83
N HIS A 93 -14.75 6.88 -1.73
CA HIS A 93 -13.76 7.91 -1.40
C HIS A 93 -12.69 8.08 -2.48
N ARG A 94 -12.85 7.48 -3.66
CA ARG A 94 -11.92 7.65 -4.77
C ARG A 94 -12.04 9.06 -5.36
N GLY A 95 -10.92 9.56 -5.90
CA GLY A 95 -10.87 10.89 -6.50
C GLY A 95 -10.87 12.03 -5.50
N LYS A 96 -10.63 11.74 -4.21
CA LYS A 96 -10.65 12.74 -3.13
C LYS A 96 -9.30 12.90 -2.42
N GLY A 97 -8.24 12.33 -3.00
CA GLY A 97 -6.88 12.46 -2.46
C GLY A 97 -6.51 11.46 -1.37
N VAL A 98 -7.35 10.50 -1.04
CA VAL A 98 -7.06 9.50 0.00
C VAL A 98 -5.86 8.65 -0.38
N GLY A 99 -5.78 8.19 -1.65
CA GLY A 99 -4.64 7.41 -2.13
C GLY A 99 -3.33 8.19 -2.01
N THR A 100 -3.34 9.47 -2.37
CA THR A 100 -2.17 10.34 -2.24
C THR A 100 -1.72 10.45 -0.79
N GLU A 101 -2.64 10.64 0.14
CA GLU A 101 -2.32 10.74 1.57
C GLU A 101 -1.76 9.42 2.12
N LEU A 102 -2.32 8.28 1.70
CA LEU A 102 -1.81 6.96 2.08
C LEU A 102 -0.36 6.78 1.61
N VAL A 103 -0.09 7.06 0.34
CA VAL A 103 1.26 6.92 -0.23
C VAL A 103 2.25 7.84 0.50
N ARG A 104 1.89 9.11 0.70
CA ARG A 104 2.75 10.06 1.41
C ARG A 104 3.08 9.59 2.81
N HIS A 105 2.08 9.10 3.53
CA HIS A 105 2.25 8.64 4.90
C HIS A 105 3.20 7.45 4.97
N ALA A 106 3.03 6.48 4.08
CA ALA A 106 3.90 5.32 4.00
C ALA A 106 5.34 5.71 3.62
N VAL A 107 5.51 6.62 2.68
CA VAL A 107 6.84 7.11 2.27
C VAL A 107 7.53 7.88 3.40
N GLU A 108 6.80 8.72 4.14
CA GLU A 108 7.34 9.39 5.31
C GLU A 108 7.82 8.40 6.36
N ARG A 109 7.03 7.35 6.60
CA ARG A 109 7.43 6.31 7.55
C ARG A 109 8.68 5.57 7.07
N ALA A 110 8.77 5.25 5.80
CA ALA A 110 9.96 4.63 5.23
C ALA A 110 11.20 5.53 5.42
N ALA A 111 11.06 6.84 5.23
CA ALA A 111 12.15 7.79 5.47
C ALA A 111 12.57 7.78 6.95
N GLU A 112 11.62 7.77 7.89
CA GLU A 112 11.90 7.67 9.32
C GLU A 112 12.65 6.38 9.69
N LEU A 113 12.38 5.29 8.96
CA LEU A 113 13.04 4.00 9.15
C LEU A 113 14.37 3.90 8.40
N CYS A 114 14.85 5.01 7.82
CA CYS A 114 16.10 5.08 7.07
C CYS A 114 16.14 4.14 5.86
N VAL A 115 15.01 3.92 5.22
CA VAL A 115 14.92 3.16 3.99
C VAL A 115 15.53 3.97 2.85
N ASP A 116 16.53 3.42 2.17
CA ASP A 116 17.20 4.10 1.06
C ASP A 116 16.35 4.13 -0.20
N ARG A 117 15.62 3.06 -0.47
CA ARG A 117 14.85 2.93 -1.69
C ARG A 117 13.63 2.03 -1.48
N LEU A 118 12.48 2.50 -1.95
CA LEU A 118 11.23 1.76 -2.00
C LEU A 118 10.95 1.29 -3.42
N TYR A 119 10.20 0.20 -3.53
CA TYR A 119 9.74 -0.37 -4.79
C TYR A 119 8.23 -0.56 -4.75
N LEU A 120 7.59 -0.54 -5.92
CA LEU A 120 6.21 -0.95 -6.10
C LEU A 120 6.04 -1.53 -7.50
N TYR A 121 4.97 -2.26 -7.72
CA TYR A 121 4.50 -2.55 -9.06
C TYR A 121 3.03 -2.14 -9.19
N THR A 122 2.64 -1.76 -10.39
CA THR A 122 1.28 -1.35 -10.69
C THR A 122 0.90 -1.73 -12.11
N GLU A 123 -0.34 -2.17 -12.30
CA GLU A 123 -0.87 -2.47 -13.63
C GLU A 123 -1.32 -1.20 -14.36
N ARG A 124 -1.94 -0.26 -13.66
CA ARG A 124 -2.65 0.86 -14.30
C ARG A 124 -2.36 2.23 -13.72
N ALA A 125 -1.71 2.31 -12.57
CA ALA A 125 -1.56 3.56 -11.84
C ALA A 125 -0.18 4.22 -12.01
N ARG A 126 0.59 3.84 -13.02
CA ARG A 126 1.91 4.44 -13.29
C ARG A 126 1.87 5.96 -13.29
N PRO A 127 0.94 6.64 -14.01
CA PRO A 127 0.90 8.10 -14.01
C PRO A 127 0.65 8.70 -12.62
N PHE A 128 -0.17 8.04 -11.81
CA PHE A 128 -0.44 8.47 -10.44
C PHE A 128 0.86 8.47 -9.61
N TYR A 129 1.62 7.38 -9.67
CA TYR A 129 2.88 7.29 -8.92
C TYR A 129 3.97 8.20 -9.48
N GLU A 130 4.04 8.36 -10.80
CA GLU A 130 4.95 9.33 -11.41
C GLU A 130 4.67 10.75 -10.90
N GLY A 131 3.40 11.10 -10.76
CA GLY A 131 2.99 12.39 -10.21
C GLY A 131 3.40 12.59 -8.76
N LEU A 132 3.69 11.52 -8.03
CA LEU A 132 4.15 11.55 -6.64
C LEU A 132 5.68 11.40 -6.52
N GLY A 133 6.40 11.43 -7.63
CA GLY A 133 7.86 11.41 -7.65
C GLY A 133 8.49 10.04 -7.84
N TRP A 134 7.69 9.01 -8.10
CA TRP A 134 8.22 7.68 -8.39
C TRP A 134 8.75 7.59 -9.80
N SER A 135 9.82 6.81 -10.00
CA SER A 135 10.45 6.59 -11.29
C SER A 135 10.17 5.19 -11.80
N HIS A 136 9.89 5.07 -13.08
CA HIS A 136 9.73 3.78 -13.75
C HIS A 136 11.07 3.09 -13.92
N LEU A 137 11.14 1.80 -13.57
CA LEU A 137 12.33 0.97 -13.77
C LEU A 137 12.21 0.11 -15.02
N TRP A 138 11.18 -0.75 -15.07
CA TRP A 138 10.90 -1.63 -16.21
C TRP A 138 9.47 -2.15 -16.13
N ASP A 139 9.02 -2.77 -17.21
CA ASP A 139 7.76 -3.51 -17.26
C ASP A 139 8.06 -5.00 -17.28
N GLU A 140 7.20 -5.78 -16.64
CA GLU A 140 7.28 -7.24 -16.69
C GLU A 140 5.91 -7.89 -16.55
N ASP A 141 5.82 -9.16 -16.88
CA ASP A 141 4.61 -9.95 -16.64
C ASP A 141 4.64 -10.50 -15.21
N HIS A 142 3.54 -10.31 -14.49
CA HIS A 142 3.38 -10.77 -13.13
C HIS A 142 1.94 -11.26 -12.94
N GLU A 143 1.78 -12.53 -12.56
CA GLU A 143 0.48 -13.15 -12.33
C GLU A 143 -0.53 -12.89 -13.47
N ALA A 144 -0.08 -13.14 -14.70
CA ALA A 144 -0.86 -12.95 -15.93
C ALA A 144 -1.20 -11.49 -16.28
N GLU A 145 -0.61 -10.52 -15.59
CA GLU A 145 -0.80 -9.11 -15.87
C GLU A 145 0.53 -8.44 -16.22
N ARG A 146 0.47 -7.42 -17.07
CA ARG A 146 1.64 -6.59 -17.37
C ARG A 146 1.74 -5.48 -16.35
N VAL A 147 2.85 -5.39 -15.62
CA VAL A 147 3.03 -4.41 -14.56
C VAL A 147 4.23 -3.50 -14.82
N ALA A 148 4.14 -2.26 -14.34
CA ALA A 148 5.27 -1.34 -14.26
C ALA A 148 5.90 -1.46 -12.88
N VAL A 149 7.20 -1.74 -12.82
CA VAL A 149 7.96 -1.73 -11.57
C VAL A 149 8.56 -0.34 -11.41
N MET A 150 8.38 0.23 -10.24
CA MET A 150 8.74 1.63 -9.95
C MET A 150 9.53 1.73 -8.66
N THR A 151 10.25 2.83 -8.50
CA THR A 151 11.10 3.07 -7.34
C THR A 151 11.06 4.51 -6.88
N LEU A 152 11.34 4.70 -5.59
CA LEU A 152 11.46 6.02 -4.98
C LEU A 152 12.51 5.96 -3.87
N ALA A 153 13.32 7.01 -3.75
CA ALA A 153 14.19 7.20 -2.59
C ALA A 153 13.45 8.09 -1.57
N PRO A 154 12.95 7.54 -0.45
CA PRO A 154 12.08 8.29 0.47
C PRO A 154 12.70 9.57 1.02
N SER A 155 13.97 9.54 1.38
CA SER A 155 14.68 10.70 1.91
C SER A 155 14.82 11.85 0.91
N ARG A 156 14.66 11.58 -0.39
CA ARG A 156 14.76 12.56 -1.47
C ARG A 156 13.38 12.98 -1.99
N ALA A 157 12.33 12.36 -1.55
CA ALA A 157 10.97 12.65 -2.00
C ALA A 157 10.50 14.05 -1.59
N GLY A 158 11.37 14.78 -0.89
CA GLY A 158 11.14 16.19 -0.62
C GLY A 158 9.81 16.43 0.05
N PHE A 159 9.58 15.78 1.18
CA PHE A 159 8.59 16.32 2.10
C PHE A 159 9.19 17.60 2.68
N SER A 160 9.64 18.47 1.78
CA SER A 160 9.77 19.83 2.18
C SER A 160 8.35 20.22 2.54
N SER A 161 8.06 20.13 3.79
CA SER A 161 7.03 20.93 4.36
C SER A 161 7.33 22.34 3.90
N GLY A 162 6.76 22.68 2.77
CA GLY A 162 6.74 24.07 2.39
C GLY A 162 6.11 24.83 3.50
#